data_54e325d466cd4f6dae4a053bab9c451d
#
_entry.id   54e325d466cd4f6dae4a053bab9c451d
#
_cell.length_a   1.000
_cell.length_b   1.000
_cell.length_c   1.000
_cell.angle_alpha   90.00
_cell.angle_beta   90.00
_cell.angle_gamma   90.00
#
_symmetry.space_group_name_H-M   'P 1'
#
loop_
_entity.id
_entity.type
_entity.pdbx_description
1 polymer ?
#
loop_
_entity_poly.entity_id
_entity_poly.type
_entity_poly.pdbx_seq_one_letter_code
_entity_poly.pdbx_strand_id
1 'polypeptide(L)'
;MSGLPPAVSGERFEFDSAAGRLSCYVAGNGPPLMLVHSVNAAASAAEVRPLHEHYCGSRMVFSIDLPGYGHSNRSDRPYTPRLMTDALHALVTKIRARCGAAPIDALAASLSCEFLARAAAEAPASFRSLSLVSPTGFRGGQSRRRAPGSTLAMPWLLRTLRGPPALQWGGAVFRGLTRPGVIRYFLGRTWGGKNIDETLWAYDIHTTRQPGAEFAPLHFLSGGLFSADIHTVYESLAMPVWMSHGVRGDFTDYRGKSLVDGRPNWRFSIFQTGALPYFEVESQFREAFDRFLLEADGAGITGSPSAA
;
A
#
# COMPACT_ATOMS: atom_id res chain seq x y z
N MET A 1 -20.36 -6.68 -20.06
CA MET A 1 -19.69 -5.68 -19.18
C MET A 1 -18.28 -5.53 -19.73
N SER A 2 -17.85 -4.33 -20.07
CA SER A 2 -16.45 -4.08 -20.45
C SER A 2 -15.57 -4.43 -19.24
N GLY A 3 -14.47 -5.16 -19.49
CA GLY A 3 -13.51 -5.49 -18.43
C GLY A 3 -12.95 -4.23 -17.76
N LEU A 4 -12.34 -4.37 -16.59
CA LEU A 4 -11.67 -3.28 -15.91
C LEU A 4 -10.56 -2.72 -16.81
N PRO A 5 -10.49 -1.38 -17.08
CA PRO A 5 -9.41 -0.81 -17.87
C PRO A 5 -8.07 -0.89 -17.14
N PRO A 6 -6.92 -0.74 -17.83
CA PRO A 6 -5.64 -0.60 -17.16
C PRO A 6 -5.62 0.55 -16.15
N ALA A 7 -5.03 0.31 -14.98
CA ALA A 7 -4.94 1.31 -13.92
C ALA A 7 -3.83 2.34 -14.17
N VAL A 8 -2.73 1.89 -14.79
CA VAL A 8 -1.53 2.66 -15.13
C VAL A 8 -0.98 2.18 -16.47
N SER A 9 -0.02 2.90 -17.04
CA SER A 9 0.64 2.56 -18.31
C SER A 9 1.53 1.32 -18.23
N GLY A 10 2.05 0.87 -19.38
CA GLY A 10 3.00 -0.23 -19.47
C GLY A 10 2.37 -1.60 -19.67
N GLU A 11 3.19 -2.64 -19.50
CA GLU A 11 2.80 -4.03 -19.62
C GLU A 11 2.08 -4.48 -18.33
N ARG A 12 0.86 -5.02 -18.45
CA ARG A 12 0.21 -5.73 -17.34
C ARG A 12 0.50 -7.22 -17.46
N PHE A 13 1.08 -7.81 -16.45
CA PHE A 13 1.33 -9.25 -16.38
C PHE A 13 0.67 -9.86 -15.15
N GLU A 14 0.30 -11.12 -15.27
CA GLU A 14 -0.28 -11.90 -14.18
C GLU A 14 0.65 -13.05 -13.81
N PHE A 15 0.61 -13.43 -12.55
CA PHE A 15 1.40 -14.56 -12.04
C PHE A 15 0.69 -15.26 -10.89
N ASP A 16 0.86 -16.57 -10.81
CA ASP A 16 0.34 -17.37 -9.71
C ASP A 16 1.28 -17.32 -8.50
N SER A 17 0.68 -17.32 -7.32
CA SER A 17 1.37 -17.30 -6.02
C SER A 17 0.53 -18.01 -4.95
N ALA A 18 1.11 -18.21 -3.75
CA ALA A 18 0.35 -18.68 -2.58
C ALA A 18 -0.80 -17.72 -2.21
N ALA A 19 -0.64 -16.42 -2.55
CA ALA A 19 -1.69 -15.43 -2.37
C ALA A 19 -2.78 -15.45 -3.47
N GLY A 20 -2.72 -16.38 -4.41
CA GLY A 20 -3.58 -16.51 -5.59
C GLY A 20 -2.94 -15.87 -6.83
N ARG A 21 -3.73 -15.72 -7.90
CA ARG A 21 -3.29 -15.02 -9.10
C ARG A 21 -3.23 -13.51 -8.81
N LEU A 22 -2.07 -12.94 -9.04
CA LEU A 22 -1.76 -11.52 -8.85
C LEU A 22 -1.57 -10.82 -10.18
N SER A 23 -1.96 -9.57 -10.26
CA SER A 23 -1.74 -8.68 -11.39
C SER A 23 -0.77 -7.57 -11.01
N CYS A 24 0.16 -7.28 -11.89
CA CYS A 24 1.13 -6.20 -11.72
C CYS A 24 1.34 -5.50 -13.06
N TYR A 25 1.51 -4.19 -12.99
CA TYR A 25 1.92 -3.36 -14.12
C TYR A 25 3.42 -3.11 -14.03
N VAL A 26 4.10 -3.13 -15.17
CA VAL A 26 5.51 -2.80 -15.26
C VAL A 26 5.76 -1.85 -16.42
N ALA A 27 6.54 -0.80 -16.16
CA ALA A 27 6.98 0.15 -17.17
C ALA A 27 8.37 0.68 -16.87
N GLY A 28 9.05 1.18 -17.90
CA GLY A 28 10.36 1.81 -17.81
C GLY A 28 11.52 0.84 -17.70
N ASN A 29 12.71 1.40 -17.46
CA ASN A 29 13.97 0.70 -17.33
C ASN A 29 14.82 1.36 -16.24
N GLY A 30 15.75 0.61 -15.63
CA GLY A 30 16.65 1.12 -14.60
C GLY A 30 16.44 0.42 -13.25
N PRO A 31 16.83 1.05 -12.13
CA PRO A 31 16.69 0.45 -10.80
C PRO A 31 15.23 0.12 -10.47
N PRO A 32 14.94 -1.05 -9.85
CA PRO A 32 13.56 -1.45 -9.57
C PRO A 32 12.91 -0.56 -8.51
N LEU A 33 11.67 -0.16 -8.79
CA LEU A 33 10.79 0.57 -7.85
C LEU A 33 9.46 -0.18 -7.74
N MET A 34 9.13 -0.64 -6.53
CA MET A 34 7.86 -1.29 -6.23
C MET A 34 6.88 -0.28 -5.62
N LEU A 35 5.69 -0.15 -6.20
CA LEU A 35 4.60 0.70 -5.74
C LEU A 35 3.41 -0.14 -5.30
N VAL A 36 2.92 0.14 -4.09
CA VAL A 36 1.80 -0.60 -3.47
C VAL A 36 0.70 0.39 -3.08
N HIS A 37 -0.47 0.22 -3.68
CA HIS A 37 -1.65 1.03 -3.39
C HIS A 37 -2.15 0.86 -1.95
N SER A 38 -3.02 1.75 -1.49
CA SER A 38 -3.64 1.66 -0.16
C SER A 38 -4.63 0.47 -0.05
N VAL A 39 -5.30 0.37 1.09
CA VAL A 39 -6.41 -0.57 1.29
C VAL A 39 -7.64 0.20 1.75
N ASN A 40 -8.68 0.15 0.92
CA ASN A 40 -9.99 0.73 1.19
C ASN A 40 -11.07 -0.05 0.42
N ALA A 41 -12.26 0.50 0.20
CA ALA A 41 -13.34 -0.18 -0.52
C ALA A 41 -13.12 -0.25 -2.05
N ALA A 42 -12.27 0.63 -2.61
CA ALA A 42 -12.12 0.84 -4.05
C ALA A 42 -10.66 0.83 -4.53
N ALA A 43 -9.71 0.53 -3.66
CA ALA A 43 -8.28 0.60 -3.92
C ALA A 43 -7.82 -0.23 -5.14
N SER A 44 -6.77 0.24 -5.80
CA SER A 44 -6.11 -0.43 -6.91
C SER A 44 -4.78 0.26 -7.24
N ALA A 45 -4.02 -0.29 -8.19
CA ALA A 45 -2.81 0.36 -8.70
C ALA A 45 -3.04 1.78 -9.24
N ALA A 46 -4.28 2.19 -9.54
CA ALA A 46 -4.61 3.56 -9.94
C ALA A 46 -4.25 4.61 -8.87
N GLU A 47 -4.24 4.22 -7.58
CA GLU A 47 -3.84 5.12 -6.50
C GLU A 47 -2.36 5.52 -6.52
N VAL A 48 -1.51 4.78 -7.21
CA VAL A 48 -0.08 5.08 -7.35
C VAL A 48 0.28 5.57 -8.76
N ARG A 49 -0.74 5.88 -9.59
CA ARG A 49 -0.57 6.33 -10.98
C ARG A 49 0.38 7.53 -11.12
N PRO A 50 0.28 8.63 -10.35
CA PRO A 50 1.20 9.76 -10.52
C PRO A 50 2.66 9.38 -10.35
N LEU A 51 2.94 8.46 -9.44
CA LEU A 51 4.30 7.95 -9.21
C LEU A 51 4.73 6.98 -10.32
N HIS A 52 3.85 6.08 -10.73
CA HIS A 52 4.14 5.13 -11.81
C HIS A 52 4.51 5.85 -13.10
N GLU A 53 3.65 6.76 -13.54
CA GLU A 53 3.84 7.50 -14.80
C GLU A 53 5.08 8.41 -14.78
N HIS A 54 5.44 8.94 -13.63
CA HIS A 54 6.65 9.75 -13.51
C HIS A 54 7.92 8.90 -13.51
N TYR A 55 7.97 7.89 -12.61
CA TYR A 55 9.21 7.13 -12.39
C TYR A 55 9.51 6.13 -13.49
N CYS A 56 8.57 5.74 -14.34
CA CYS A 56 8.84 4.88 -15.49
C CYS A 56 9.81 5.52 -16.51
N GLY A 57 10.03 6.82 -16.46
CA GLY A 57 11.06 7.51 -17.25
C GLY A 57 12.50 7.25 -16.82
N SER A 58 12.74 6.79 -15.59
CA SER A 58 14.08 6.62 -15.01
C SER A 58 14.29 5.32 -14.23
N ARG A 59 13.22 4.57 -13.98
CA ARG A 59 13.21 3.33 -13.20
C ARG A 59 12.36 2.26 -13.85
N MET A 60 12.63 1.00 -13.54
CA MET A 60 11.69 -0.08 -13.82
C MET A 60 10.67 -0.14 -12.68
N VAL A 61 9.46 0.37 -12.95
CA VAL A 61 8.40 0.54 -11.94
C VAL A 61 7.45 -0.64 -11.99
N PHE A 62 7.15 -1.21 -10.82
CA PHE A 62 6.21 -2.31 -10.64
C PHE A 62 5.06 -1.84 -9.73
N SER A 63 3.84 -1.75 -10.27
CA SER A 63 2.63 -1.38 -9.52
C SER A 63 1.70 -2.59 -9.42
N ILE A 64 1.60 -3.16 -8.21
CA ILE A 64 0.79 -4.35 -7.97
C ILE A 64 -0.65 -3.97 -7.64
N ASP A 65 -1.59 -4.79 -8.11
CA ASP A 65 -2.92 -4.91 -7.51
C ASP A 65 -2.85 -5.98 -6.40
N LEU A 66 -3.10 -5.61 -5.15
CA LEU A 66 -3.10 -6.54 -4.02
C LEU A 66 -4.22 -7.59 -4.14
N PRO A 67 -4.12 -8.76 -3.47
CA PRO A 67 -5.20 -9.75 -3.43
C PRO A 67 -6.54 -9.12 -3.07
N GLY A 68 -7.57 -9.37 -3.86
CA GLY A 68 -8.90 -8.80 -3.69
C GLY A 68 -9.14 -7.43 -4.34
N TYR A 69 -8.13 -6.87 -5.02
CA TYR A 69 -8.17 -5.55 -5.63
C TYR A 69 -7.77 -5.58 -7.11
N GLY A 70 -8.12 -4.52 -7.84
CA GLY A 70 -7.75 -4.32 -9.23
C GLY A 70 -8.02 -5.53 -10.11
N HIS A 71 -7.02 -5.99 -10.84
CA HIS A 71 -7.07 -7.19 -11.68
C HIS A 71 -6.61 -8.46 -10.96
N SER A 72 -6.15 -8.39 -9.71
CA SER A 72 -5.78 -9.56 -8.93
C SER A 72 -6.98 -10.41 -8.53
N ASN A 73 -6.76 -11.67 -8.18
CA ASN A 73 -7.81 -12.61 -7.79
C ASN A 73 -8.65 -12.05 -6.64
N ARG A 74 -9.97 -12.09 -6.79
CA ARG A 74 -10.99 -11.60 -5.87
C ARG A 74 -11.89 -12.73 -5.35
N SER A 75 -11.34 -13.93 -5.16
CA SER A 75 -12.10 -15.07 -4.66
C SER A 75 -12.60 -14.85 -3.23
N ASP A 76 -13.70 -15.50 -2.89
CA ASP A 76 -14.24 -15.55 -1.53
C ASP A 76 -13.33 -16.40 -0.62
N ARG A 77 -12.44 -15.72 0.12
CA ARG A 77 -11.43 -16.34 0.98
C ARG A 77 -11.12 -15.44 2.19
N PRO A 78 -10.44 -15.93 3.21
CA PRO A 78 -9.88 -15.05 4.25
C PRO A 78 -8.82 -14.11 3.68
N TYR A 79 -8.98 -12.82 3.91
CA TYR A 79 -7.99 -11.79 3.64
C TYR A 79 -7.32 -11.38 4.95
N THR A 80 -6.01 -11.50 5.01
CA THR A 80 -5.21 -11.28 6.22
C THR A 80 -3.96 -10.47 5.91
N PRO A 81 -3.31 -9.82 6.90
CA PRO A 81 -2.01 -9.18 6.68
C PRO A 81 -0.98 -10.15 6.11
N ARG A 82 -0.99 -11.43 6.54
CA ARG A 82 -0.09 -12.46 6.01
C ARG A 82 -0.28 -12.67 4.50
N LEU A 83 -1.53 -12.79 4.04
CA LEU A 83 -1.84 -12.94 2.61
C LEU A 83 -1.30 -11.76 1.79
N MET A 84 -1.46 -10.53 2.29
CA MET A 84 -0.96 -9.32 1.63
C MET A 84 0.57 -9.29 1.61
N THR A 85 1.22 -9.67 2.71
CA THR A 85 2.68 -9.78 2.80
C THR A 85 3.22 -10.85 1.85
N ASP A 86 2.57 -12.02 1.76
CA ASP A 86 2.96 -13.09 0.84
C ASP A 86 2.85 -12.66 -0.62
N ALA A 87 1.85 -11.84 -0.96
CA ALA A 87 1.73 -11.24 -2.30
C ALA A 87 2.93 -10.34 -2.62
N LEU A 88 3.42 -9.55 -1.65
CA LEU A 88 4.61 -8.72 -1.85
C LEU A 88 5.88 -9.55 -1.99
N HIS A 89 6.07 -10.62 -1.22
CA HIS A 89 7.18 -11.56 -1.40
C HIS A 89 7.17 -12.22 -2.78
N ALA A 90 5.98 -12.61 -3.25
CA ALA A 90 5.84 -13.18 -4.60
C ALA A 90 6.21 -12.14 -5.68
N LEU A 91 5.82 -10.87 -5.51
CA LEU A 91 6.23 -9.80 -6.42
C LEU A 91 7.74 -9.55 -6.36
N VAL A 92 8.36 -9.52 -5.17
CA VAL A 92 9.83 -9.42 -5.02
C VAL A 92 10.54 -10.50 -5.83
N THR A 93 10.04 -11.73 -5.80
CA THR A 93 10.58 -12.84 -6.60
C THR A 93 10.49 -12.54 -8.11
N LYS A 94 9.37 -11.96 -8.58
CA LYS A 94 9.19 -11.59 -10.00
C LYS A 94 10.09 -10.42 -10.40
N ILE A 95 10.23 -9.41 -9.53
CA ILE A 95 11.14 -8.28 -9.76
C ILE A 95 12.58 -8.79 -9.89
N ARG A 96 13.03 -9.64 -8.97
CA ARG A 96 14.37 -10.23 -9.02
C ARG A 96 14.63 -11.08 -10.26
N ALA A 97 13.63 -11.82 -10.71
CA ALA A 97 13.74 -12.58 -11.96
C ALA A 97 13.92 -11.67 -13.19
N ARG A 98 13.39 -10.43 -13.14
CA ARG A 98 13.43 -9.46 -14.25
C ARG A 98 14.62 -8.49 -14.16
N CYS A 99 14.99 -8.07 -12.95
CA CYS A 99 16.01 -7.04 -12.67
C CYS A 99 17.31 -7.60 -12.07
N GLY A 100 17.39 -8.89 -11.82
CA GLY A 100 18.53 -9.49 -11.10
C GLY A 100 18.44 -9.30 -9.58
N ALA A 101 19.56 -9.52 -8.88
CA ALA A 101 19.63 -9.50 -7.42
C ALA A 101 19.66 -8.09 -6.80
N ALA A 102 19.55 -7.03 -7.60
CA ALA A 102 19.56 -5.65 -7.09
C ALA A 102 18.46 -5.44 -6.04
N PRO A 103 18.77 -4.80 -4.90
CA PRO A 103 17.77 -4.51 -3.88
C PRO A 103 16.76 -3.47 -4.40
N ILE A 104 15.53 -3.57 -3.93
CA ILE A 104 14.37 -2.86 -4.44
C ILE A 104 14.09 -1.63 -3.56
N ASP A 105 13.86 -0.48 -4.18
CA ASP A 105 13.17 0.61 -3.51
C ASP A 105 11.67 0.33 -3.53
N ALA A 106 10.99 0.51 -2.40
CA ALA A 106 9.59 0.20 -2.33
C ALA A 106 8.79 1.33 -1.65
N LEU A 107 7.63 1.66 -2.22
CA LEU A 107 6.69 2.63 -1.66
C LEU A 107 5.34 1.97 -1.46
N ALA A 108 4.74 2.21 -0.31
CA ALA A 108 3.36 1.82 -0.02
C ALA A 108 2.56 2.99 0.55
N ALA A 109 1.24 2.96 0.35
CA ALA A 109 0.31 3.94 0.87
C ALA A 109 -0.59 3.34 1.97
N SER A 110 -0.84 4.14 3.02
CA SER A 110 -1.81 3.85 4.09
C SER A 110 -1.58 2.49 4.77
N LEU A 111 -2.60 1.62 4.82
CA LEU A 111 -2.52 0.30 5.47
C LEU A 111 -1.50 -0.64 4.80
N SER A 112 -1.26 -0.50 3.50
CA SER A 112 -0.27 -1.32 2.81
C SER A 112 1.16 -1.08 3.29
N CYS A 113 1.41 0.03 3.98
CA CYS A 113 2.67 0.26 4.69
C CYS A 113 2.97 -0.82 5.75
N GLU A 114 1.91 -1.36 6.41
CA GLU A 114 2.09 -2.46 7.38
C GLU A 114 2.55 -3.75 6.69
N PHE A 115 2.00 -4.05 5.51
CA PHE A 115 2.37 -5.25 4.74
C PHE A 115 3.77 -5.14 4.16
N LEU A 116 4.11 -3.96 3.61
CA LEU A 116 5.44 -3.68 3.08
C LEU A 116 6.50 -3.72 4.17
N ALA A 117 6.25 -3.10 5.33
CA ALA A 117 7.17 -3.13 6.46
C ALA A 117 7.42 -4.56 6.94
N ARG A 118 6.36 -5.39 7.01
CA ARG A 118 6.50 -6.80 7.38
C ARG A 118 7.31 -7.58 6.34
N ALA A 119 7.04 -7.41 5.06
CA ALA A 119 7.80 -8.05 3.99
C ALA A 119 9.29 -7.68 4.05
N ALA A 120 9.59 -6.42 4.34
CA ALA A 120 10.96 -5.94 4.47
C ALA A 120 11.65 -6.42 5.76
N ALA A 121 10.93 -6.53 6.88
CA ALA A 121 11.46 -7.11 8.10
C ALA A 121 11.79 -8.60 7.95
N GLU A 122 10.99 -9.35 7.18
CA GLU A 122 11.19 -10.77 6.90
C GLU A 122 12.27 -11.05 5.85
N ALA A 123 12.51 -10.13 4.91
CA ALA A 123 13.50 -10.29 3.85
C ALA A 123 14.30 -8.99 3.62
N PRO A 124 15.06 -8.51 4.62
CA PRO A 124 15.69 -7.19 4.58
C PRO A 124 16.66 -7.01 3.41
N ALA A 125 17.37 -8.05 3.00
CA ALA A 125 18.28 -8.02 1.85
C ALA A 125 17.57 -7.83 0.49
N SER A 126 16.23 -7.87 0.45
CA SER A 126 15.48 -7.63 -0.76
C SER A 126 15.21 -6.15 -1.00
N PHE A 127 15.27 -5.32 0.03
CA PHE A 127 14.88 -3.94 -0.01
C PHE A 127 16.06 -3.01 0.28
N ARG A 128 16.28 -2.04 -0.61
CA ARG A 128 17.26 -0.97 -0.40
C ARG A 128 16.69 0.10 0.52
N SER A 129 15.43 0.50 0.27
CA SER A 129 14.74 1.52 1.03
C SER A 129 13.24 1.30 1.05
N LEU A 130 12.57 1.86 2.06
CA LEU A 130 11.12 1.88 2.17
C LEU A 130 10.59 3.30 2.25
N SER A 131 9.51 3.58 1.51
CA SER A 131 8.76 4.82 1.57
C SER A 131 7.34 4.54 2.01
N LEU A 132 6.96 5.05 3.18
CA LEU A 132 5.69 4.80 3.82
C LEU A 132 4.86 6.09 3.76
N VAL A 133 3.86 6.14 2.88
CA VAL A 133 3.00 7.30 2.69
C VAL A 133 1.75 7.17 3.52
N SER A 134 1.55 8.10 4.44
CA SER A 134 0.41 8.13 5.37
C SER A 134 0.16 6.78 6.07
N PRO A 135 1.20 6.16 6.66
CA PRO A 135 1.12 4.81 7.19
C PRO A 135 0.15 4.71 8.37
N THR A 136 -0.54 3.58 8.48
CA THR A 136 -1.29 3.21 9.69
C THR A 136 -0.34 2.79 10.83
N GLY A 137 -0.87 2.71 12.05
CA GLY A 137 -0.08 2.31 13.23
C GLY A 137 0.51 3.47 14.03
N PHE A 138 0.49 4.70 13.51
CA PHE A 138 1.09 5.87 14.17
C PHE A 138 0.09 6.79 14.87
N ARG A 139 -1.16 6.36 15.04
CA ARG A 139 -2.15 7.12 15.81
C ARG A 139 -1.74 7.20 17.27
N GLY A 140 -1.74 8.40 17.84
CA GLY A 140 -1.33 8.64 19.23
C GLY A 140 -2.15 7.86 20.25
N GLY A 141 -1.50 7.40 21.32
CA GLY A 141 -2.14 6.69 22.44
C GLY A 141 -2.50 5.21 22.17
N GLN A 142 -2.30 4.71 20.94
CA GLN A 142 -2.52 3.30 20.61
C GLN A 142 -1.22 2.51 20.70
N SER A 143 -1.25 1.37 21.41
CA SER A 143 -0.13 0.41 21.39
C SER A 143 -0.48 -0.79 20.52
N ARG A 144 0.40 -1.14 19.59
CA ARG A 144 0.27 -2.30 18.69
C ARG A 144 1.50 -3.20 18.79
N ARG A 145 1.73 -3.73 20.00
CA ARG A 145 2.82 -4.67 20.33
C ARG A 145 2.28 -6.01 20.85
N ARG A 146 1.16 -6.49 20.28
CA ARG A 146 0.58 -7.80 20.61
C ARG A 146 1.41 -8.93 20.01
N ALA A 147 0.94 -10.16 20.21
CA ALA A 147 1.62 -11.35 19.67
C ALA A 147 1.87 -11.24 18.16
N PRO A 148 3.03 -11.71 17.66
CA PRO A 148 3.37 -11.67 16.24
C PRO A 148 2.27 -12.25 15.34
N GLY A 149 1.95 -11.54 14.26
CA GLY A 149 0.91 -11.93 13.30
C GLY A 149 -0.53 -11.71 13.78
N SER A 150 -0.75 -11.19 14.99
CA SER A 150 -2.10 -10.87 15.48
C SER A 150 -2.69 -9.64 14.75
N THR A 151 -4.02 -9.58 14.71
CA THR A 151 -4.76 -8.53 14.02
C THR A 151 -5.72 -7.79 14.96
N LEU A 152 -6.23 -6.65 14.50
CA LEU A 152 -7.32 -5.93 15.17
C LEU A 152 -8.71 -6.45 14.78
N ALA A 153 -8.78 -7.65 14.22
CA ALA A 153 -10.01 -8.25 13.75
C ALA A 153 -11.12 -8.23 14.81
N MET A 154 -12.32 -7.91 14.35
CA MET A 154 -13.58 -8.10 15.07
C MET A 154 -14.34 -9.28 14.43
N PRO A 155 -14.10 -10.54 14.87
CA PRO A 155 -14.64 -11.73 14.21
C PRO A 155 -16.17 -11.75 14.17
N TRP A 156 -16.82 -11.19 15.20
CA TRP A 156 -18.27 -11.07 15.25
C TRP A 156 -18.80 -10.16 14.12
N LEU A 157 -18.12 -9.05 13.84
CA LEU A 157 -18.50 -8.12 12.77
C LEU A 157 -18.33 -8.78 11.39
N LEU A 158 -17.18 -9.42 11.16
CA LEU A 158 -16.95 -10.15 9.92
C LEU A 158 -17.98 -11.26 9.72
N ARG A 159 -18.30 -12.01 10.79
CA ARG A 159 -19.33 -13.06 10.75
C ARG A 159 -20.72 -12.49 10.40
N THR A 160 -21.08 -11.34 10.95
CA THR A 160 -22.34 -10.66 10.64
C THR A 160 -22.37 -10.18 9.19
N LEU A 161 -21.27 -9.58 8.69
CA LEU A 161 -21.18 -9.09 7.33
C LEU A 161 -21.17 -10.24 6.30
N ARG A 162 -20.53 -11.35 6.61
CA ARG A 162 -20.41 -12.51 5.73
C ARG A 162 -21.46 -13.58 5.96
N GLY A 163 -22.22 -13.57 7.03
CA GLY A 163 -23.31 -14.44 7.52
C GLY A 163 -23.73 -15.65 6.67
N PRO A 164 -24.66 -16.48 7.10
CA PRO A 164 -25.18 -17.56 6.26
C PRO A 164 -25.81 -16.99 4.98
N PRO A 165 -25.85 -17.76 3.87
CA PRO A 165 -26.26 -17.28 2.54
C PRO A 165 -27.58 -16.46 2.50
N ALA A 166 -28.51 -16.77 3.39
CA ALA A 166 -29.79 -16.06 3.51
C ALA A 166 -29.69 -14.67 4.19
N LEU A 167 -28.56 -14.35 4.84
CA LEU A 167 -28.35 -13.13 5.65
C LEU A 167 -27.04 -12.38 5.27
N GLN A 168 -26.55 -12.54 4.06
CA GLN A 168 -25.33 -11.88 3.59
C GLN A 168 -25.53 -10.38 3.39
N TRP A 169 -25.35 -9.60 4.44
CA TRP A 169 -25.45 -8.15 4.43
C TRP A 169 -24.26 -7.48 3.76
N GLY A 170 -23.10 -8.16 3.76
CA GLY A 170 -21.84 -7.60 3.29
C GLY A 170 -21.90 -7.03 1.88
N GLY A 171 -22.49 -7.76 0.95
CA GLY A 171 -22.68 -7.27 -0.41
C GLY A 171 -23.59 -6.03 -0.47
N ALA A 172 -24.62 -5.94 0.37
CA ALA A 172 -25.50 -4.76 0.45
C ALA A 172 -24.77 -3.56 1.07
N VAL A 173 -24.02 -3.79 2.16
CA VAL A 173 -23.16 -2.77 2.80
C VAL A 173 -22.12 -2.28 1.80
N PHE A 174 -21.42 -3.19 1.13
CA PHE A 174 -20.41 -2.84 0.12
C PHE A 174 -21.03 -2.00 -1.02
N ARG A 175 -22.14 -2.44 -1.60
CA ARG A 175 -22.85 -1.64 -2.62
C ARG A 175 -23.27 -0.27 -2.12
N GLY A 176 -23.66 -0.16 -0.86
CA GLY A 176 -23.98 1.13 -0.23
C GLY A 176 -22.76 2.04 -0.15
N LEU A 177 -21.64 1.51 0.35
CA LEU A 177 -20.38 2.24 0.52
C LEU A 177 -19.71 2.59 -0.82
N THR A 178 -19.99 1.85 -1.89
CA THR A 178 -19.39 2.06 -3.21
C THR A 178 -20.31 2.77 -4.21
N ARG A 179 -21.35 3.46 -3.73
CA ARG A 179 -22.11 4.41 -4.55
C ARG A 179 -21.19 5.57 -4.96
N PRO A 180 -21.29 6.07 -6.20
CA PRO A 180 -20.37 7.11 -6.70
C PRO A 180 -20.24 8.32 -5.76
N GLY A 181 -21.35 8.82 -5.21
CA GLY A 181 -21.34 9.93 -4.26
C GLY A 181 -20.65 9.58 -2.92
N VAL A 182 -20.75 8.32 -2.47
CA VAL A 182 -20.10 7.85 -1.24
C VAL A 182 -18.59 7.68 -1.45
N ILE A 183 -18.17 7.13 -2.59
CA ILE A 183 -16.75 7.07 -2.95
C ILE A 183 -16.17 8.50 -2.98
N ARG A 184 -16.85 9.44 -3.66
CA ARG A 184 -16.44 10.85 -3.71
C ARG A 184 -16.33 11.46 -2.31
N TYR A 185 -17.29 11.18 -1.43
CA TYR A 185 -17.25 11.65 -0.05
C TYR A 185 -16.00 11.14 0.70
N PHE A 186 -15.68 9.85 0.60
CA PHE A 186 -14.50 9.29 1.26
C PHE A 186 -13.18 9.79 0.63
N LEU A 187 -13.12 9.93 -0.69
CA LEU A 187 -11.97 10.58 -1.35
C LEU A 187 -11.81 12.02 -0.83
N GLY A 188 -12.89 12.80 -0.75
CA GLY A 188 -12.87 14.15 -0.19
C GLY A 188 -12.34 14.18 1.25
N ARG A 189 -12.66 13.17 2.08
CA ARG A 189 -12.11 13.02 3.42
C ARG A 189 -10.62 12.64 3.43
N THR A 190 -10.20 11.83 2.47
CA THR A 190 -8.78 11.46 2.28
C THR A 190 -7.96 12.67 1.83
N TRP A 191 -8.48 13.49 0.92
CA TRP A 191 -7.85 14.74 0.47
C TRP A 191 -7.97 15.89 1.48
N GLY A 192 -8.92 15.79 2.42
CA GLY A 192 -9.26 16.92 3.30
C GLY A 192 -9.82 18.12 2.54
N GLY A 193 -10.53 17.86 1.44
CA GLY A 193 -11.10 18.88 0.55
C GLY A 193 -12.00 18.28 -0.53
N LYS A 194 -12.65 19.16 -1.30
CA LYS A 194 -13.57 18.75 -2.38
C LYS A 194 -12.88 18.49 -3.72
N ASN A 195 -11.67 19.01 -3.91
CA ASN A 195 -10.90 18.89 -5.14
C ASN A 195 -10.15 17.56 -5.14
N ILE A 196 -10.83 16.49 -5.50
CA ILE A 196 -10.27 15.15 -5.63
C ILE A 196 -9.77 14.90 -7.05
N ASP A 197 -8.97 13.85 -7.25
CA ASP A 197 -8.63 13.38 -8.60
C ASP A 197 -9.84 12.68 -9.23
N GLU A 198 -10.40 13.30 -10.28
CA GLU A 198 -11.61 12.81 -10.96
C GLU A 198 -11.35 11.51 -11.73
N THR A 199 -10.12 11.31 -12.20
CA THR A 199 -9.74 10.09 -12.93
C THR A 199 -9.65 8.91 -11.96
N LEU A 200 -9.10 9.12 -10.76
CA LEU A 200 -9.10 8.11 -9.71
C LEU A 200 -10.52 7.79 -9.27
N TRP A 201 -11.36 8.80 -9.02
CA TRP A 201 -12.76 8.58 -8.66
C TRP A 201 -13.51 7.76 -9.71
N ALA A 202 -13.33 8.06 -10.99
CA ALA A 202 -13.95 7.29 -12.08
C ALA A 202 -13.45 5.84 -12.11
N TYR A 203 -12.15 5.63 -11.90
CA TYR A 203 -11.56 4.28 -11.83
C TYR A 203 -12.08 3.49 -10.63
N ASP A 204 -12.20 4.12 -9.48
CA ASP A 204 -12.73 3.53 -8.24
C ASP A 204 -14.16 2.99 -8.44
N ILE A 205 -14.98 3.72 -9.19
CA ILE A 205 -16.33 3.24 -9.55
C ILE A 205 -16.25 1.96 -10.38
N HIS A 206 -15.31 1.87 -11.34
CA HIS A 206 -15.16 0.69 -12.19
C HIS A 206 -14.62 -0.52 -11.39
N THR A 207 -13.62 -0.33 -10.54
CA THR A 207 -13.01 -1.41 -9.78
C THR A 207 -13.99 -2.00 -8.75
N THR A 208 -14.84 -1.18 -8.12
CA THR A 208 -15.84 -1.65 -7.15
C THR A 208 -16.99 -2.45 -7.76
N ARG A 209 -17.17 -2.42 -9.07
CA ARG A 209 -18.21 -3.17 -9.79
C ARG A 209 -17.74 -4.51 -10.33
N GLN A 210 -16.49 -4.85 -10.11
CA GLN A 210 -15.96 -6.12 -10.55
C GLN A 210 -16.47 -7.27 -9.63
N PRO A 211 -16.67 -8.48 -10.16
CA PRO A 211 -17.05 -9.64 -9.35
C PRO A 211 -16.09 -9.85 -8.18
N GLY A 212 -16.62 -10.08 -6.97
CA GLY A 212 -15.83 -10.34 -5.76
C GLY A 212 -15.15 -9.11 -5.15
N ALA A 213 -15.47 -7.89 -5.64
CA ALA A 213 -14.87 -6.66 -5.14
C ALA A 213 -15.17 -6.40 -3.65
N GLU A 214 -16.19 -7.01 -3.08
CA GLU A 214 -16.60 -6.86 -1.69
C GLU A 214 -15.75 -7.64 -0.70
N PHE A 215 -15.12 -8.74 -1.10
CA PHE A 215 -14.55 -9.69 -0.13
C PHE A 215 -13.39 -9.11 0.67
N ALA A 216 -12.37 -8.54 0.04
CA ALA A 216 -11.25 -7.92 0.75
C ALA A 216 -11.69 -6.69 1.58
N PRO A 217 -12.50 -5.74 1.07
CA PRO A 217 -13.03 -4.64 1.86
C PRO A 217 -13.83 -5.04 3.10
N LEU A 218 -14.56 -6.15 3.10
CA LEU A 218 -15.27 -6.63 4.30
C LEU A 218 -14.28 -7.06 5.40
N HIS A 219 -13.14 -7.65 5.05
CA HIS A 219 -12.07 -7.94 6.00
C HIS A 219 -11.39 -6.66 6.50
N PHE A 220 -11.21 -5.66 5.65
CA PHE A 220 -10.73 -4.34 6.06
C PHE A 220 -11.67 -3.69 7.07
N LEU A 221 -12.97 -3.61 6.78
CA LEU A 221 -13.98 -3.03 7.66
C LEU A 221 -14.08 -3.72 9.02
N SER A 222 -13.85 -5.03 9.07
CA SER A 222 -13.84 -5.80 10.32
C SER A 222 -12.53 -5.70 11.11
N GLY A 223 -11.58 -4.87 10.69
CA GLY A 223 -10.26 -4.73 11.31
C GLY A 223 -9.28 -5.87 11.00
N GLY A 224 -9.70 -6.85 10.20
CA GLY A 224 -8.93 -8.07 9.94
C GLY A 224 -7.63 -7.86 9.16
N LEU A 225 -7.48 -6.73 8.47
CA LEU A 225 -6.28 -6.38 7.72
C LEU A 225 -5.29 -5.51 8.52
N PHE A 226 -5.65 -5.04 9.71
CA PHE A 226 -4.76 -4.25 10.56
C PHE A 226 -3.94 -5.15 11.48
N SER A 227 -2.64 -4.99 11.48
CA SER A 227 -1.73 -5.73 12.35
C SER A 227 -1.78 -5.18 13.79
N ALA A 228 -1.95 -6.05 14.78
CA ALA A 228 -1.92 -5.66 16.17
C ALA A 228 -0.49 -5.63 16.77
N ASP A 229 0.50 -6.07 16.01
CA ASP A 229 1.92 -6.15 16.34
C ASP A 229 2.80 -5.17 15.52
N ILE A 230 2.20 -4.25 14.76
CA ILE A 230 2.93 -3.45 13.75
C ILE A 230 4.02 -2.55 14.35
N HIS A 231 3.91 -2.12 15.59
CA HIS A 231 4.95 -1.32 16.23
C HIS A 231 6.26 -2.10 16.33
N THR A 232 6.20 -3.38 16.71
CA THR A 232 7.39 -4.25 16.75
C THR A 232 8.02 -4.40 15.37
N VAL A 233 7.19 -4.48 14.31
CA VAL A 233 7.68 -4.57 12.93
C VAL A 233 8.35 -3.25 12.51
N TYR A 234 7.73 -2.09 12.75
CA TYR A 234 8.34 -0.80 12.39
C TYR A 234 9.65 -0.56 13.12
N GLU A 235 9.73 -0.95 14.40
CA GLU A 235 10.94 -0.86 15.21
C GLU A 235 12.07 -1.79 14.74
N SER A 236 11.76 -2.88 14.06
CA SER A 236 12.76 -3.85 13.56
C SER A 236 13.36 -3.48 12.20
N LEU A 237 12.84 -2.47 11.50
CA LEU A 237 13.33 -2.08 10.19
C LEU A 237 14.76 -1.53 10.28
N ALA A 238 15.68 -2.13 9.53
CA ALA A 238 17.09 -1.77 9.53
C ALA A 238 17.51 -0.92 8.32
N MET A 239 16.79 -1.05 7.18
CA MET A 239 17.06 -0.27 5.97
C MET A 239 16.61 1.19 6.15
N PRO A 240 17.05 2.14 5.29
CA PRO A 240 16.51 3.49 5.23
C PRO A 240 14.97 3.48 5.04
N VAL A 241 14.27 4.25 5.88
CA VAL A 241 12.82 4.40 5.83
C VAL A 241 12.46 5.89 5.75
N TRP A 242 11.64 6.24 4.76
CA TRP A 242 11.05 7.56 4.65
C TRP A 242 9.55 7.49 4.93
N MET A 243 9.11 8.19 5.95
CA MET A 243 7.71 8.33 6.29
C MET A 243 7.23 9.72 5.88
N SER A 244 6.18 9.78 5.08
CA SER A 244 5.54 11.03 4.69
C SER A 244 4.04 11.00 4.99
N HIS A 245 3.47 12.17 5.30
CA HIS A 245 2.03 12.29 5.51
C HIS A 245 1.53 13.71 5.27
N GLY A 246 0.22 13.84 5.04
CA GLY A 246 -0.48 15.11 4.99
C GLY A 246 -0.93 15.58 6.38
N VAL A 247 -1.52 16.79 6.41
CA VAL A 247 -2.06 17.44 7.62
C VAL A 247 -3.56 17.73 7.52
N ARG A 248 -4.20 17.36 6.41
CA ARG A 248 -5.63 17.57 6.17
C ARG A 248 -6.40 16.26 6.08
N GLY A 249 -7.69 16.30 6.30
CA GLY A 249 -8.58 15.15 6.20
C GLY A 249 -8.59 14.28 7.45
N ASP A 250 -8.93 13.00 7.27
CA ASP A 250 -9.14 12.09 8.40
C ASP A 250 -7.86 11.48 8.96
N PHE A 251 -6.79 11.44 8.18
CA PHE A 251 -5.55 10.73 8.51
C PHE A 251 -4.46 11.73 8.90
N THR A 252 -4.64 12.40 10.04
CA THR A 252 -3.76 13.50 10.49
C THR A 252 -3.09 13.22 11.84
N ASP A 253 -3.52 12.21 12.59
CA ASP A 253 -2.93 11.87 13.88
C ASP A 253 -1.75 10.92 13.73
N TYR A 254 -0.56 11.50 13.65
CA TYR A 254 0.74 10.81 13.61
C TYR A 254 1.58 11.04 14.86
N ARG A 255 0.96 11.36 16.02
CA ARG A 255 1.69 11.53 17.30
C ARG A 255 2.47 10.29 17.70
N GLY A 256 2.00 9.10 17.31
CA GLY A 256 2.70 7.83 17.52
C GLY A 256 4.02 7.67 16.76
N LYS A 257 4.39 8.61 15.86
CA LYS A 257 5.70 8.59 15.18
C LYS A 257 6.89 8.69 16.15
N SER A 258 6.67 9.17 17.38
CA SER A 258 7.66 9.11 18.47
C SER A 258 8.21 7.70 18.72
N LEU A 259 7.51 6.66 18.31
CA LEU A 259 7.97 5.28 18.31
C LEU A 259 9.29 5.08 17.53
N VAL A 260 9.45 5.78 16.44
CA VAL A 260 10.59 5.67 15.51
C VAL A 260 11.34 6.99 15.33
N ASP A 261 10.90 8.04 16.02
CA ASP A 261 11.58 9.33 16.06
C ASP A 261 12.95 9.19 16.72
N GLY A 262 13.96 9.85 16.15
CA GLY A 262 15.35 9.72 16.60
C GLY A 262 16.09 8.46 16.12
N ARG A 263 15.45 7.54 15.41
CA ARG A 263 16.14 6.42 14.77
C ARG A 263 16.93 6.91 13.55
N PRO A 264 18.22 6.57 13.42
CA PRO A 264 19.10 7.15 12.40
C PRO A 264 18.70 6.77 10.96
N ASN A 265 17.98 5.67 10.79
CA ASN A 265 17.51 5.20 9.49
C ASN A 265 16.11 5.72 9.09
N TRP A 266 15.45 6.53 9.92
CA TRP A 266 14.16 7.10 9.60
C TRP A 266 14.27 8.56 9.18
N ARG A 267 13.51 8.94 8.15
CA ARG A 267 13.32 10.31 7.65
C ARG A 267 11.84 10.64 7.61
N PHE A 268 11.49 11.91 7.81
CA PHE A 268 10.10 12.36 7.86
C PHE A 268 9.88 13.55 6.95
N SER A 269 8.75 13.56 6.24
CA SER A 269 8.27 14.73 5.49
C SER A 269 6.79 14.95 5.77
N ILE A 270 6.41 16.21 5.99
CA ILE A 270 5.03 16.60 6.25
C ILE A 270 4.60 17.57 5.15
N PHE A 271 3.48 17.24 4.49
CA PHE A 271 2.94 18.02 3.39
C PHE A 271 1.63 18.72 3.78
N GLN A 272 1.38 19.92 3.23
CA GLN A 272 0.14 20.68 3.45
C GLN A 272 -1.01 20.13 2.58
N THR A 273 -1.24 18.82 2.64
CA THR A 273 -2.13 18.04 1.77
C THR A 273 -2.99 17.09 2.57
N GLY A 274 -3.83 16.34 1.88
CA GLY A 274 -4.45 15.12 2.41
C GLY A 274 -3.49 13.93 2.47
N ALA A 275 -4.04 12.72 2.55
CA ALA A 275 -3.27 11.51 2.80
C ALA A 275 -2.39 11.03 1.63
N LEU A 276 -2.63 11.52 0.40
CA LEU A 276 -1.87 11.14 -0.79
C LEU A 276 -1.19 12.37 -1.41
N PRO A 277 -0.07 12.86 -0.83
CA PRO A 277 0.58 14.11 -1.22
C PRO A 277 0.98 14.17 -2.70
N TYR A 278 1.33 13.04 -3.30
CA TYR A 278 1.76 12.96 -4.69
C TYR A 278 0.64 13.21 -5.72
N PHE A 279 -0.64 13.33 -5.29
CA PHE A 279 -1.73 13.81 -6.13
C PHE A 279 -1.89 15.34 -6.08
N GLU A 280 -1.51 15.97 -4.97
CA GLU A 280 -1.80 17.39 -4.74
C GLU A 280 -0.59 18.30 -4.92
N VAL A 281 0.58 17.86 -4.47
CA VAL A 281 1.84 18.62 -4.51
C VAL A 281 2.94 17.76 -5.14
N GLU A 282 2.64 17.27 -6.33
CA GLU A 282 3.44 16.28 -7.05
C GLU A 282 4.92 16.64 -7.13
N SER A 283 5.27 17.87 -7.51
CA SER A 283 6.67 18.32 -7.62
C SER A 283 7.39 18.28 -6.26
N GLN A 284 6.75 18.82 -5.20
CA GLN A 284 7.35 18.84 -3.87
C GLN A 284 7.54 17.42 -3.31
N PHE A 285 6.55 16.53 -3.57
CA PHE A 285 6.65 15.14 -3.16
C PHE A 285 7.81 14.44 -3.88
N ARG A 286 7.92 14.62 -5.21
CA ARG A 286 8.99 14.03 -6.01
C ARG A 286 10.37 14.51 -5.56
N GLU A 287 10.56 15.81 -5.35
CA GLU A 287 11.83 16.35 -4.84
C GLU A 287 12.26 15.73 -3.49
N ALA A 288 11.30 15.54 -2.57
CA ALA A 288 11.56 14.95 -1.29
C ALA A 288 11.85 13.44 -1.41
N PHE A 289 11.13 12.75 -2.27
CA PHE A 289 11.32 11.33 -2.50
C PHE A 289 12.64 11.05 -3.24
N ASP A 290 12.99 11.81 -4.28
CA ASP A 290 14.24 11.69 -5.01
C ASP A 290 15.46 11.94 -4.10
N ARG A 291 15.37 12.93 -3.23
CA ARG A 291 16.44 13.18 -2.23
C ARG A 291 16.61 11.98 -1.31
N PHE A 292 15.50 11.42 -0.82
CA PHE A 292 15.56 10.20 0.01
C PHE A 292 16.17 9.01 -0.74
N LEU A 293 15.78 8.79 -2.00
CA LEU A 293 16.32 7.70 -2.82
C LEU A 293 17.82 7.84 -3.06
N LEU A 294 18.32 9.09 -3.27
CA LEU A 294 19.74 9.38 -3.40
C LEU A 294 20.50 9.14 -2.08
N GLU A 295 19.94 9.55 -0.94
CA GLU A 295 20.52 9.27 0.38
C GLU A 295 20.62 7.76 0.66
N ALA A 296 19.58 7.00 0.30
CA ALA A 296 19.55 5.55 0.47
C ALA A 296 20.57 4.83 -0.42
N ASP A 297 20.81 5.36 -1.62
CA ASP A 297 21.84 4.83 -2.54
C ASP A 297 23.26 5.04 -1.98
N GLY A 298 23.54 6.24 -1.46
CA GLY A 298 24.82 6.57 -0.82
C GLY A 298 25.09 5.78 0.46
N ALA A 299 24.07 5.46 1.24
CA ALA A 299 24.20 4.66 2.45
C ALA A 299 24.58 3.18 2.16
N GLY A 300 24.18 2.66 0.98
CA GLY A 300 24.57 1.30 0.54
C GLY A 300 26.05 1.14 0.17
N ILE A 301 26.70 2.22 -0.23
CA ILE A 301 28.11 2.20 -0.66
C ILE A 301 29.08 2.17 0.54
N THR A 302 28.66 2.71 1.68
CA THR A 302 29.51 2.77 2.90
C THR A 302 29.49 1.48 3.74
N GLY A 303 28.66 0.51 3.41
CA GLY A 303 28.46 -0.74 4.15
C GLY A 303 29.20 -1.98 3.63
N SER A 304 30.01 -1.89 2.56
CA SER A 304 30.86 -3.02 2.14
C SER A 304 32.11 -3.06 3.02
N PRO A 305 32.33 -4.13 3.84
CA PRO A 305 33.60 -4.29 4.51
C PRO A 305 34.69 -4.48 3.45
N SER A 306 35.71 -3.63 3.47
CA SER A 306 36.97 -3.86 2.77
C SER A 306 37.47 -5.24 3.19
N ALA A 307 37.48 -6.18 2.25
CA ALA A 307 38.16 -7.44 2.45
C ALA A 307 39.68 -7.16 2.55
N ALA A 308 40.19 -7.31 3.74
CA ALA A 308 41.61 -7.42 4.02
C ALA A 308 42.02 -8.90 4.02
#